data_4c10b80ddcc71fe927ac56c0c459b9de
#
_entry.id   4c10b80ddcc71fe927ac56c0c459b9de
#
_cell.length_a   1.000
_cell.length_b   1.000
_cell.length_c   1.000
_cell.angle_alpha   90.00
_cell.angle_beta   90.00
_cell.angle_gamma   90.00
#
_symmetry.space_group_name_H-M   'P 1'
#
loop_
_entity.id
_entity.type
_entity.pdbx_description
1 polymer ?
#
loop_
_entity_poly.entity_id
_entity_poly.type
_entity_poly.pdbx_seq_one_letter_code
_entity_poly.pdbx_strand_id
1 'polypeptide(L)'
;MTAVAGRPATSPQQQTGAPGSELPASPDDDPALATPTGAAQPQSGDFCGVLSIMQANCQSCHAAMPVAGAPMPLVTFDDFMKPAPTNPARKVHELVRERMHDVKRPMPPGGVLPQDKLSVVDAWLQAGALQPSAACPEREQPTQVAEAPWPPADCEDVYKLVAHDPTDMTKPYTIAANSEEHPQILFDAPWGDDDVQLLATRPITDKAALIHHWILWDALARANLTFWAPGAGGDALPPDVGLYVPKGPASLSLDMHYYNKQSGEPAQDQSGLELCITRTFRPKTAGIYGLRGNATVPAMQRVENVVPCTVTAPNDAHFLGITPHMHQMGVHAHLDLKRGSEPMQVIYDGPYHFEEQTLKPLNDILIKNGDVLTTICTYQNDSTRDIVWGDSTEDEMCFNWMRYYPRGGFNCLPMGTPGGRPGGGVPGGGIPGFPGGGLPIPQP
;
A
#
# COMPACT_ATOMS: atom_id res chain seq x y z
N MET A 1 59.85 25.82 29.91
CA MET A 1 61.25 25.57 29.48
C MET A 1 61.18 24.85 28.15
N THR A 2 61.64 25.58 27.13
CA THR A 2 62.33 25.21 25.89
C THR A 2 61.54 24.30 24.91
N ALA A 3 60.91 24.75 23.87
CA ALA A 3 61.30 25.40 22.61
C ALA A 3 62.34 24.60 21.80
N VAL A 4 61.98 24.28 20.53
CA VAL A 4 62.62 24.54 19.22
C VAL A 4 62.04 23.54 18.21
N ALA A 5 61.29 23.82 17.22
CA ALA A 5 61.42 24.46 15.90
C ALA A 5 62.23 23.61 14.88
N GLY A 6 61.66 23.47 13.69
CA GLY A 6 62.41 23.12 12.48
C GLY A 6 61.60 22.54 11.31
N ARG A 7 61.16 23.36 10.42
CA ARG A 7 60.85 23.08 8.99
C ARG A 7 62.18 23.10 8.17
N PRO A 8 62.32 22.76 6.88
CA PRO A 8 61.33 22.86 5.81
C PRO A 8 61.37 21.80 4.69
N ALA A 9 60.51 22.02 3.68
CA ALA A 9 60.28 21.39 2.42
C ALA A 9 61.46 21.19 1.45
N THR A 10 61.31 20.26 0.52
CA THR A 10 61.60 20.47 -0.94
C THR A 10 61.00 19.34 -1.79
N SER A 11 60.21 19.66 -2.80
CA SER A 11 60.12 18.94 -4.05
C SER A 11 61.32 19.32 -4.94
N PRO A 12 61.78 18.52 -5.94
CA PRO A 12 61.23 18.65 -7.27
C PRO A 12 61.31 17.44 -8.25
N GLN A 13 60.53 17.53 -9.30
CA GLN A 13 60.82 17.29 -10.74
C GLN A 13 60.80 15.88 -11.36
N GLN A 14 60.05 15.89 -12.45
CA GLN A 14 59.87 15.00 -13.57
C GLN A 14 61.15 14.37 -14.18
N GLN A 15 60.96 13.18 -14.77
CA GLN A 15 61.57 12.77 -16.06
C GLN A 15 60.88 11.52 -16.62
N THR A 16 60.15 11.63 -17.70
CA THR A 16 60.26 11.14 -19.08
C THR A 16 60.79 9.73 -19.31
N GLY A 17 60.06 8.94 -20.11
CA GLY A 17 60.58 7.87 -20.94
C GLY A 17 59.73 6.62 -21.13
N ALA A 18 58.98 6.51 -22.22
CA ALA A 18 58.41 5.28 -22.77
C ALA A 18 59.58 4.42 -23.38
N PRO A 19 59.38 3.14 -23.79
CA PRO A 19 58.31 2.69 -24.68
C PRO A 19 57.78 1.25 -24.46
N GLY A 20 56.58 1.00 -24.92
CA GLY A 20 56.10 -0.13 -25.70
C GLY A 20 56.35 -1.58 -25.30
N SER A 21 55.27 -2.27 -25.03
CA SER A 21 55.09 -3.65 -25.48
C SER A 21 53.59 -3.89 -25.75
N GLU A 22 53.29 -4.06 -27.02
CA GLU A 22 52.05 -4.58 -27.56
C GLU A 22 51.81 -6.00 -27.02
N LEU A 23 50.58 -6.25 -26.57
CA LEU A 23 50.03 -7.61 -26.41
C LEU A 23 49.01 -7.82 -27.55
N PRO A 24 48.97 -9.03 -28.13
CA PRO A 24 48.20 -9.26 -29.36
C PRO A 24 46.71 -9.36 -29.10
N ALA A 25 45.94 -8.87 -30.07
CA ALA A 25 44.50 -8.99 -30.15
C ALA A 25 44.06 -10.46 -30.19
N SER A 26 43.03 -10.76 -29.40
CA SER A 26 42.28 -12.01 -29.49
C SER A 26 41.06 -11.77 -30.41
N PRO A 27 40.81 -12.63 -31.37
CA PRO A 27 39.65 -12.54 -32.23
C PRO A 27 38.51 -13.39 -31.62
N ASP A 28 37.47 -12.73 -31.10
CA ASP A 28 36.17 -13.35 -30.93
C ASP A 28 35.11 -12.27 -31.26
N ASP A 29 34.71 -12.29 -32.53
CA ASP A 29 33.52 -11.67 -33.04
C ASP A 29 32.32 -12.42 -32.44
N ASP A 30 31.66 -11.82 -31.43
CA ASP A 30 30.35 -12.24 -30.97
C ASP A 30 29.31 -11.28 -31.59
N PRO A 31 28.28 -11.80 -32.29
CA PRO A 31 27.34 -10.95 -33.01
C PRO A 31 26.51 -10.12 -32.02
N ALA A 32 26.53 -8.84 -32.23
CA ALA A 32 25.78 -7.81 -31.53
C ALA A 32 24.39 -8.28 -31.12
N LEU A 33 24.18 -8.37 -29.80
CA LEU A 33 22.82 -8.40 -29.24
C LEU A 33 22.12 -7.13 -29.73
N ALA A 34 21.17 -7.32 -30.63
CA ALA A 34 20.29 -6.24 -31.07
C ALA A 34 19.51 -5.74 -29.83
N THR A 35 19.85 -4.54 -29.39
CA THR A 35 19.03 -3.78 -28.47
C THR A 35 17.60 -3.72 -29.03
N PRO A 36 16.57 -4.09 -28.24
CA PRO A 36 15.20 -3.92 -28.69
C PRO A 36 14.98 -2.43 -28.93
N THR A 37 14.69 -2.12 -30.19
CA THR A 37 14.33 -0.79 -30.68
C THR A 37 13.18 -0.24 -29.84
N GLY A 38 13.44 0.90 -29.23
CA GLY A 38 12.68 1.58 -28.22
C GLY A 38 11.17 1.58 -28.46
N ALA A 39 10.46 1.27 -27.41
CA ALA A 39 9.14 1.82 -27.22
C ALA A 39 9.29 3.35 -27.25
N ALA A 40 8.64 3.99 -28.22
CA ALA A 40 8.64 5.45 -28.34
C ALA A 40 8.14 6.04 -27.02
N GLN A 41 8.98 6.85 -26.38
CA GLN A 41 8.54 7.61 -25.21
C GLN A 41 7.37 8.51 -25.65
N PRO A 42 6.27 8.60 -24.86
CA PRO A 42 5.16 9.46 -25.20
C PRO A 42 5.66 10.90 -25.39
N GLN A 43 5.40 11.46 -26.56
CA GLN A 43 5.81 12.83 -26.85
C GLN A 43 5.03 13.79 -25.95
N SER A 44 5.72 14.76 -25.37
CA SER A 44 5.12 15.82 -24.56
C SER A 44 4.05 16.56 -25.38
N GLY A 45 2.79 16.53 -24.91
CA GLY A 45 1.65 17.17 -25.56
C GLY A 45 0.68 16.25 -26.30
N ASP A 46 0.87 14.94 -26.26
CA ASP A 46 -0.05 13.94 -26.82
C ASP A 46 -1.00 13.41 -25.74
N PHE A 47 -2.28 13.19 -26.12
CA PHE A 47 -3.29 12.61 -25.24
C PHE A 47 -2.91 11.21 -24.73
N CYS A 48 -2.18 10.43 -25.50
CA CYS A 48 -1.75 9.10 -25.06
C CYS A 48 -0.78 9.17 -23.84
N GLY A 49 0.04 10.21 -23.78
CA GLY A 49 0.83 10.49 -22.58
C GLY A 49 -0.04 10.87 -21.39
N VAL A 50 -1.05 11.69 -21.59
CA VAL A 50 -2.05 12.03 -20.56
C VAL A 50 -2.78 10.78 -20.10
N LEU A 51 -3.28 9.95 -21.03
CA LEU A 51 -3.99 8.72 -20.71
C LEU A 51 -3.13 7.76 -19.88
N SER A 52 -1.85 7.62 -20.18
CA SER A 52 -0.91 6.82 -19.40
C SER A 52 -0.78 7.31 -17.94
N ILE A 53 -0.77 8.63 -17.74
CA ILE A 53 -0.77 9.22 -16.38
C ILE A 53 -2.07 8.94 -15.66
N MET A 54 -3.21 9.09 -16.36
CA MET A 54 -4.53 8.80 -15.77
C MET A 54 -4.66 7.33 -15.36
N GLN A 55 -4.20 6.42 -16.22
CA GLN A 55 -4.20 4.99 -15.93
C GLN A 55 -3.37 4.64 -14.69
N ALA A 56 -2.24 5.31 -14.52
CA ALA A 56 -1.34 5.02 -13.42
C ALA A 56 -1.76 5.68 -12.09
N ASN A 57 -2.50 6.81 -12.12
CA ASN A 57 -2.68 7.63 -10.92
C ASN A 57 -4.16 8.04 -10.65
N CYS A 58 -5.09 7.77 -11.55
CA CYS A 58 -6.47 8.29 -11.45
C CYS A 58 -7.55 7.24 -11.68
N GLN A 59 -7.30 6.26 -12.57
CA GLN A 59 -8.35 5.32 -13.00
C GLN A 59 -8.66 4.22 -11.96
N SER A 60 -7.92 4.13 -10.85
CA SER A 60 -8.35 3.35 -9.69
C SER A 60 -9.71 3.82 -9.15
N CYS A 61 -9.97 5.14 -9.19
CA CYS A 61 -11.25 5.72 -8.81
C CYS A 61 -12.06 6.19 -10.03
N HIS A 62 -11.41 6.82 -11.01
CA HIS A 62 -12.03 7.34 -12.23
C HIS A 62 -12.09 6.32 -13.37
N ALA A 63 -12.40 5.06 -13.04
CA ALA A 63 -12.61 3.97 -14.01
C ALA A 63 -13.85 4.21 -14.90
N ALA A 64 -14.14 3.30 -15.84
CA ALA A 64 -15.34 3.37 -16.68
C ALA A 64 -16.64 3.43 -15.87
N MET A 65 -16.68 2.74 -14.73
CA MET A 65 -17.64 2.94 -13.64
C MET A 65 -16.89 3.56 -12.46
N PRO A 66 -17.01 4.87 -12.23
CA PRO A 66 -16.30 5.54 -11.15
C PRO A 66 -16.67 5.00 -9.77
N VAL A 67 -15.69 4.93 -8.88
CA VAL A 67 -15.83 4.44 -7.50
C VAL A 67 -15.27 5.47 -6.50
N ALA A 68 -15.41 5.22 -5.21
CA ALA A 68 -14.86 6.07 -4.14
C ALA A 68 -15.22 7.56 -4.27
N GLY A 69 -16.46 7.86 -4.66
CA GLY A 69 -16.94 9.25 -4.80
C GLY A 69 -16.41 10.00 -6.01
N ALA A 70 -15.67 9.35 -6.91
CA ALA A 70 -15.22 9.97 -8.16
C ALA A 70 -16.46 10.34 -9.04
N PRO A 71 -16.61 11.60 -9.45
CA PRO A 71 -17.85 12.04 -10.11
C PRO A 71 -17.93 11.70 -11.60
N MET A 72 -16.84 11.25 -12.23
CA MET A 72 -16.77 10.96 -13.67
C MET A 72 -15.67 9.97 -13.99
N PRO A 73 -15.77 9.25 -15.12
CA PRO A 73 -14.66 8.46 -15.66
C PRO A 73 -13.58 9.36 -16.28
N LEU A 74 -12.34 8.87 -16.32
CA LEU A 74 -11.19 9.46 -17.01
C LEU A 74 -10.48 8.40 -17.87
N VAL A 75 -11.26 7.66 -18.67
CA VAL A 75 -10.80 6.47 -19.41
C VAL A 75 -10.56 6.76 -20.89
N THR A 76 -11.38 7.61 -21.48
CA THR A 76 -11.35 7.91 -22.92
C THR A 76 -11.16 9.41 -23.16
N PHE A 77 -10.67 9.79 -24.34
CA PHE A 77 -10.62 11.19 -24.75
C PHE A 77 -11.96 11.89 -24.59
N ASP A 78 -13.06 11.22 -24.96
CA ASP A 78 -14.41 11.79 -24.86
C ASP A 78 -14.80 12.12 -23.42
N ASP A 79 -14.31 11.36 -22.43
CA ASP A 79 -14.58 11.67 -21.02
C ASP A 79 -14.03 13.03 -20.62
N PHE A 80 -12.86 13.41 -21.14
CA PHE A 80 -12.25 14.71 -20.87
C PHE A 80 -12.98 15.87 -21.56
N MET A 81 -13.71 15.60 -22.65
CA MET A 81 -14.43 16.60 -23.42
C MET A 81 -15.86 16.84 -22.93
N LYS A 82 -16.39 15.98 -22.05
CA LYS A 82 -17.72 16.15 -21.45
C LYS A 82 -17.78 17.37 -20.53
N PRO A 83 -18.99 17.97 -20.35
CA PRO A 83 -19.23 18.90 -19.25
C PRO A 83 -18.90 18.25 -17.92
N ALA A 84 -18.22 18.96 -17.04
CA ALA A 84 -17.85 18.44 -15.74
C ALA A 84 -19.09 18.32 -14.82
N PRO A 85 -19.32 17.18 -14.17
CA PRO A 85 -20.51 16.97 -13.32
C PRO A 85 -20.63 17.99 -12.19
N THR A 86 -19.53 18.44 -11.63
CA THR A 86 -19.47 19.40 -10.52
C THR A 86 -19.53 20.87 -11.00
N ASN A 87 -19.29 21.13 -12.28
CA ASN A 87 -19.39 22.46 -12.90
C ASN A 87 -19.65 22.32 -14.41
N PRO A 88 -20.91 22.16 -14.85
CA PRO A 88 -21.25 21.91 -16.26
C PRO A 88 -20.87 23.03 -17.25
N ALA A 89 -20.53 24.23 -16.76
CA ALA A 89 -20.02 25.30 -17.60
C ALA A 89 -18.56 25.08 -18.07
N ARG A 90 -17.89 24.10 -17.49
CA ARG A 90 -16.49 23.73 -17.81
C ARG A 90 -16.41 22.29 -18.29
N LYS A 91 -15.37 21.98 -19.06
CA LYS A 91 -15.05 20.61 -19.46
C LYS A 91 -14.26 19.88 -18.35
N VAL A 92 -14.37 18.56 -18.35
CA VAL A 92 -13.66 17.70 -17.39
C VAL A 92 -12.16 17.99 -17.37
N HIS A 93 -11.49 18.09 -18.53
CA HIS A 93 -10.05 18.34 -18.61
C HIS A 93 -9.60 19.64 -17.92
N GLU A 94 -10.44 20.67 -17.90
CA GLU A 94 -10.13 21.95 -17.22
C GLU A 94 -10.13 21.78 -15.70
N LEU A 95 -11.05 20.96 -15.18
CA LEU A 95 -11.10 20.65 -13.75
C LEU A 95 -10.00 19.64 -13.37
N VAL A 96 -9.70 18.70 -14.24
CA VAL A 96 -8.57 17.76 -14.04
C VAL A 96 -7.29 18.55 -13.80
N ARG A 97 -6.96 19.51 -14.71
CA ARG A 97 -5.78 20.36 -14.54
C ARG A 97 -5.81 21.13 -13.22
N GLU A 98 -6.93 21.79 -12.92
CA GLU A 98 -7.08 22.58 -11.70
C GLU A 98 -6.83 21.72 -10.46
N ARG A 99 -7.44 20.52 -10.41
CA ARG A 99 -7.33 19.62 -9.26
C ARG A 99 -5.97 18.95 -9.14
N MET A 100 -5.28 18.70 -10.25
CA MET A 100 -3.91 18.16 -10.22
C MET A 100 -2.89 19.17 -9.68
N HIS A 101 -3.18 20.48 -9.76
CA HIS A 101 -2.34 21.56 -9.23
C HIS A 101 -2.84 22.14 -7.89
N ASP A 102 -4.00 21.72 -7.40
CA ASP A 102 -4.59 22.25 -6.16
C ASP A 102 -3.94 21.60 -4.94
N VAL A 103 -3.02 22.31 -4.29
CA VAL A 103 -2.33 21.82 -3.08
C VAL A 103 -3.25 21.66 -1.86
N LYS A 104 -4.45 22.23 -1.88
CA LYS A 104 -5.40 22.12 -0.77
C LYS A 104 -6.37 20.95 -0.93
N ARG A 105 -6.67 20.61 -2.15
CA ARG A 105 -7.58 19.51 -2.52
C ARG A 105 -7.06 18.83 -3.78
N PRO A 106 -5.89 18.22 -3.71
CA PRO A 106 -5.26 17.63 -4.89
C PRO A 106 -6.08 16.49 -5.49
N MET A 107 -5.80 16.17 -6.73
CA MET A 107 -6.14 14.91 -7.38
C MET A 107 -4.89 14.37 -8.08
N PRO A 108 -4.47 13.14 -7.75
CA PRO A 108 -5.11 12.22 -6.78
C PRO A 108 -5.09 12.77 -5.35
N PRO A 109 -5.98 12.29 -4.46
CA PRO A 109 -6.08 12.76 -3.07
C PRO A 109 -4.79 12.61 -2.26
N GLY A 110 -3.94 11.65 -2.61
CA GLY A 110 -2.62 11.43 -1.99
C GLY A 110 -1.58 12.53 -2.23
N GLY A 111 -1.92 13.59 -2.97
CA GLY A 111 -1.05 14.74 -3.19
C GLY A 111 -0.87 15.13 -4.66
N VAL A 112 -0.20 16.27 -4.85
CA VAL A 112 0.13 16.76 -6.19
C VAL A 112 1.15 15.83 -6.84
N LEU A 113 0.90 15.45 -8.10
CA LEU A 113 1.81 14.57 -8.84
C LEU A 113 3.18 15.26 -9.10
N PRO A 114 4.25 14.48 -9.30
CA PRO A 114 5.55 15.00 -9.70
C PRO A 114 5.48 15.88 -10.96
N GLN A 115 6.34 16.90 -11.02
CA GLN A 115 6.31 17.94 -12.06
C GLN A 115 6.46 17.39 -13.49
N ASP A 116 7.17 16.31 -13.67
CA ASP A 116 7.30 15.63 -14.99
C ASP A 116 5.94 15.15 -15.49
N LYS A 117 5.10 14.56 -14.62
CA LYS A 117 3.74 14.11 -14.94
C LYS A 117 2.78 15.29 -15.18
N LEU A 118 2.83 16.32 -14.32
CA LEU A 118 2.03 17.53 -14.49
C LEU A 118 2.34 18.20 -15.82
N SER A 119 3.62 18.27 -16.20
CA SER A 119 4.08 18.92 -17.44
C SER A 119 3.51 18.25 -18.70
N VAL A 120 3.30 16.94 -18.71
CA VAL A 120 2.67 16.22 -19.83
C VAL A 120 1.23 16.67 -20.03
N VAL A 121 0.45 16.73 -18.93
CA VAL A 121 -0.96 17.18 -18.96
C VAL A 121 -1.05 18.64 -19.36
N ASP A 122 -0.21 19.50 -18.80
CA ASP A 122 -0.17 20.92 -19.12
C ASP A 122 0.20 21.17 -20.61
N ALA A 123 1.18 20.44 -21.14
CA ALA A 123 1.57 20.55 -22.53
C ALA A 123 0.44 20.16 -23.50
N TRP A 124 -0.29 19.07 -23.20
CA TRP A 124 -1.46 18.68 -23.99
C TRP A 124 -2.56 19.74 -23.96
N LEU A 125 -2.84 20.31 -22.79
CA LEU A 125 -3.84 21.38 -22.65
C LEU A 125 -3.42 22.66 -23.36
N GLN A 126 -2.13 23.03 -23.29
CA GLN A 126 -1.56 24.17 -24.02
C GLN A 126 -1.63 23.98 -25.54
N ALA A 127 -1.52 22.74 -26.00
CA ALA A 127 -1.70 22.38 -27.40
C ALA A 127 -3.17 22.42 -27.86
N GLY A 128 -4.13 22.75 -26.96
CA GLY A 128 -5.56 22.85 -27.26
C GLY A 128 -6.37 21.59 -26.96
N ALA A 129 -5.85 20.70 -26.11
CA ALA A 129 -6.49 19.44 -25.72
C ALA A 129 -6.89 18.59 -26.95
N LEU A 130 -5.94 18.41 -27.87
CA LEU A 130 -6.19 17.77 -29.15
C LEU A 130 -6.46 16.27 -29.00
N GLN A 131 -7.36 15.78 -29.85
CA GLN A 131 -7.61 14.35 -29.99
C GLN A 131 -6.37 13.65 -30.53
N PRO A 132 -6.04 12.44 -30.06
CA PRO A 132 -4.91 11.69 -30.59
C PRO A 132 -5.17 11.34 -32.07
N SER A 133 -4.11 11.43 -32.90
CA SER A 133 -4.18 11.14 -34.33
C SER A 133 -4.33 9.64 -34.64
N ALA A 134 -4.04 8.78 -33.68
CA ALA A 134 -4.20 7.33 -33.73
C ALA A 134 -4.71 6.83 -32.37
N ALA A 135 -5.23 5.61 -32.32
CA ALA A 135 -5.57 4.96 -31.06
C ALA A 135 -4.32 4.91 -30.16
N CYS A 136 -4.48 5.32 -28.92
CA CYS A 136 -3.40 5.19 -27.96
C CYS A 136 -3.01 3.71 -27.82
N PRO A 137 -1.72 3.38 -27.68
CA PRO A 137 -1.32 2.03 -27.38
C PRO A 137 -2.10 1.57 -26.13
N GLU A 138 -2.83 0.48 -26.26
CA GLU A 138 -3.30 -0.20 -25.05
C GLU A 138 -2.06 -0.48 -24.23
N ARG A 139 -2.00 0.15 -23.05
CA ARG A 139 -1.06 -0.36 -22.05
C ARG A 139 -1.35 -1.84 -21.94
N GLU A 140 -0.32 -2.68 -22.07
CA GLU A 140 -0.43 -4.03 -21.53
C GLU A 140 -0.95 -3.86 -20.11
N GLN A 141 -2.24 -4.05 -19.95
CA GLN A 141 -2.80 -4.20 -18.62
C GLN A 141 -1.94 -5.31 -18.03
N PRO A 142 -1.39 -5.13 -16.82
CA PRO A 142 -0.72 -6.24 -16.16
C PRO A 142 -1.70 -7.38 -16.33
N THR A 143 -1.28 -8.39 -17.11
CA THR A 143 -2.12 -9.49 -17.58
C THR A 143 -3.08 -9.77 -16.47
N GLN A 144 -4.38 -9.53 -16.64
CA GLN A 144 -5.36 -9.93 -15.63
C GLN A 144 -5.05 -11.39 -15.46
N VAL A 145 -4.31 -11.71 -14.41
CA VAL A 145 -4.08 -13.09 -14.01
C VAL A 145 -5.50 -13.60 -13.91
N ALA A 146 -5.88 -14.49 -14.83
CA ALA A 146 -7.24 -14.97 -14.95
C ALA A 146 -7.69 -15.26 -13.53
N GLU A 147 -8.70 -14.53 -13.08
CA GLU A 147 -9.12 -14.53 -11.67
C GLU A 147 -9.24 -16.00 -11.28
N ALA A 148 -8.46 -16.43 -10.30
CA ALA A 148 -8.41 -17.84 -9.92
C ALA A 148 -9.87 -18.29 -9.65
N PRO A 149 -10.27 -19.51 -10.06
CA PRO A 149 -11.65 -19.95 -9.88
C PRO A 149 -12.09 -19.73 -8.44
N TRP A 150 -13.22 -19.05 -8.27
CA TRP A 150 -13.79 -18.82 -6.94
C TRP A 150 -14.93 -19.80 -6.66
N PRO A 151 -14.97 -20.44 -5.50
CA PRO A 151 -13.89 -20.51 -4.51
C PRO A 151 -12.73 -21.43 -4.99
N PRO A 152 -11.53 -21.36 -4.34
CA PRO A 152 -10.47 -22.35 -4.53
C PRO A 152 -10.99 -23.78 -4.37
N ALA A 153 -10.38 -24.75 -5.08
CA ALA A 153 -10.88 -26.13 -5.13
C ALA A 153 -10.85 -26.85 -3.76
N ASP A 154 -9.99 -26.43 -2.86
CA ASP A 154 -9.85 -26.94 -1.49
C ASP A 154 -10.60 -26.10 -0.44
N CYS A 155 -11.47 -25.20 -0.88
CA CYS A 155 -12.39 -24.47 -0.01
C CYS A 155 -13.48 -25.40 0.49
N GLU A 156 -13.61 -25.53 1.81
CA GLU A 156 -14.68 -26.34 2.40
C GLU A 156 -15.95 -25.52 2.58
N ASP A 157 -15.82 -24.28 3.07
CA ASP A 157 -16.95 -23.38 3.26
C ASP A 157 -16.64 -21.97 2.81
N VAL A 158 -17.68 -21.25 2.35
CA VAL A 158 -17.63 -19.82 2.04
C VAL A 158 -18.59 -19.07 2.95
N TYR A 159 -18.03 -18.13 3.72
CA TYR A 159 -18.82 -17.26 4.60
C TYR A 159 -18.80 -15.83 4.09
N LYS A 160 -19.87 -15.08 4.40
CA LYS A 160 -20.00 -13.66 4.06
C LYS A 160 -19.95 -12.83 5.34
N LEU A 161 -19.11 -11.81 5.34
CA LEU A 161 -19.12 -10.75 6.34
C LEU A 161 -19.41 -9.45 5.58
N VAL A 162 -20.55 -8.83 5.88
CA VAL A 162 -20.98 -7.58 5.21
C VAL A 162 -21.42 -6.55 6.22
N ALA A 163 -21.28 -5.29 5.87
CA ALA A 163 -21.73 -4.19 6.70
C ALA A 163 -23.22 -4.32 6.99
N HIS A 164 -23.61 -4.11 8.24
CA HIS A 164 -24.98 -4.23 8.70
C HIS A 164 -25.30 -3.22 9.79
N ASP A 165 -26.59 -3.02 10.05
CA ASP A 165 -27.06 -2.19 11.16
C ASP A 165 -26.54 -2.73 12.49
N PRO A 166 -26.01 -1.90 13.40
CA PRO A 166 -25.43 -2.35 14.66
C PRO A 166 -26.43 -3.05 15.60
N THR A 167 -27.73 -2.85 15.38
CA THR A 167 -28.80 -3.42 16.23
C THR A 167 -29.58 -4.53 15.54
N ASP A 168 -29.44 -4.68 14.22
CA ASP A 168 -30.16 -5.68 13.41
C ASP A 168 -29.29 -6.14 12.23
N MET A 169 -28.58 -7.23 12.40
CA MET A 169 -27.66 -7.80 11.40
C MET A 169 -28.35 -8.17 10.07
N THR A 170 -29.69 -8.20 10.04
CA THR A 170 -30.44 -8.49 8.81
C THR A 170 -30.64 -7.26 7.93
N LYS A 171 -30.31 -6.07 8.45
CA LYS A 171 -30.45 -4.79 7.74
C LYS A 171 -29.11 -4.25 7.28
N PRO A 172 -29.07 -3.55 6.13
CA PRO A 172 -27.89 -2.83 5.69
C PRO A 172 -27.41 -1.78 6.72
N TYR A 173 -26.12 -1.50 6.71
CA TYR A 173 -25.58 -0.33 7.42
C TYR A 173 -26.09 0.95 6.78
N THR A 174 -26.47 1.93 7.60
CA THR A 174 -26.95 3.24 7.13
C THR A 174 -25.85 4.27 7.27
N ILE A 175 -25.35 4.78 6.13
CA ILE A 175 -24.37 5.85 6.04
C ILE A 175 -25.12 7.18 6.09
N ALA A 176 -24.78 8.07 7.01
CA ALA A 176 -25.45 9.36 7.13
C ALA A 176 -25.17 10.28 5.92
N ALA A 177 -26.08 11.21 5.67
CA ALA A 177 -25.88 12.24 4.68
C ALA A 177 -24.74 13.19 5.06
N ASN A 178 -23.93 13.64 4.09
CA ASN A 178 -22.83 14.57 4.29
C ASN A 178 -21.76 14.09 5.30
N SER A 179 -21.60 12.78 5.46
CA SER A 179 -20.70 12.18 6.45
C SER A 179 -19.46 11.55 5.83
N GLU A 180 -18.47 11.38 6.68
CA GLU A 180 -17.38 10.41 6.54
C GLU A 180 -17.37 9.58 7.82
N GLU A 181 -17.40 8.26 7.68
CA GLU A 181 -17.64 7.35 8.81
C GLU A 181 -16.67 6.18 8.77
N HIS A 182 -16.28 5.74 9.98
CA HIS A 182 -15.39 4.59 10.19
C HIS A 182 -16.03 3.58 11.16
N PRO A 183 -17.16 2.96 10.80
CA PRO A 183 -17.77 1.99 11.69
C PRO A 183 -16.93 0.71 11.79
N GLN A 184 -16.84 0.19 13.03
CA GLN A 184 -16.27 -1.11 13.35
C GLN A 184 -17.42 -2.09 13.59
N ILE A 185 -17.54 -3.07 12.71
CA ILE A 185 -18.62 -4.05 12.73
C ILE A 185 -18.06 -5.37 13.24
N LEU A 186 -18.50 -5.78 14.44
CA LEU A 186 -18.04 -7.01 15.07
C LEU A 186 -18.85 -8.21 14.59
N PHE A 187 -18.18 -9.32 14.38
CA PHE A 187 -18.78 -10.60 14.03
C PHE A 187 -18.27 -11.71 14.95
N ASP A 188 -19.16 -12.63 15.28
CA ASP A 188 -18.77 -13.95 15.74
C ASP A 188 -18.13 -14.70 14.57
N ALA A 189 -17.11 -15.53 14.83
CA ALA A 189 -16.57 -16.39 13.79
C ALA A 189 -17.67 -17.32 13.26
N PRO A 190 -18.00 -17.27 11.95
CA PRO A 190 -19.10 -18.09 11.42
C PRO A 190 -18.79 -19.59 11.43
N TRP A 191 -17.54 -19.98 11.67
CA TRP A 191 -17.11 -21.37 11.92
C TRP A 191 -17.16 -21.78 13.39
N GLY A 192 -17.68 -20.93 14.27
CA GLY A 192 -17.83 -21.21 15.71
C GLY A 192 -16.48 -21.38 16.41
N ASP A 193 -16.31 -22.48 17.12
CA ASP A 193 -15.09 -22.84 17.84
C ASP A 193 -14.13 -23.75 17.06
N ASP A 194 -14.41 -24.01 15.80
CA ASP A 194 -13.52 -24.81 14.95
C ASP A 194 -12.21 -24.08 14.68
N ASP A 195 -11.11 -24.82 14.62
CA ASP A 195 -9.85 -24.33 14.10
C ASP A 195 -9.90 -24.40 12.57
N VAL A 196 -9.68 -23.28 11.89
CA VAL A 196 -9.74 -23.17 10.44
C VAL A 196 -8.58 -22.36 9.90
N GLN A 197 -8.30 -22.56 8.61
CA GLN A 197 -7.44 -21.66 7.82
C GLN A 197 -8.27 -20.92 6.79
N LEU A 198 -8.04 -19.62 6.67
CA LEU A 198 -8.50 -18.82 5.54
C LEU A 198 -7.60 -19.10 4.33
N LEU A 199 -8.19 -19.44 3.19
CA LEU A 199 -7.48 -19.76 1.95
C LEU A 199 -7.53 -18.62 0.95
N ALA A 200 -8.64 -17.91 0.90
CA ALA A 200 -8.85 -16.80 -0.03
C ALA A 200 -9.97 -15.88 0.46
N THR A 201 -9.96 -14.65 -0.05
CA THR A 201 -11.05 -13.69 0.14
C THR A 201 -11.50 -13.12 -1.20
N ARG A 202 -12.78 -12.74 -1.29
CA ARG A 202 -13.32 -12.01 -2.42
C ARG A 202 -14.13 -10.83 -1.92
N PRO A 203 -13.88 -9.59 -2.42
CA PRO A 203 -14.64 -8.42 -2.00
C PRO A 203 -16.08 -8.51 -2.47
N ILE A 204 -16.99 -7.99 -1.65
CA ILE A 204 -18.38 -7.71 -1.98
C ILE A 204 -18.53 -6.19 -1.98
N THR A 205 -18.96 -5.62 -3.09
CA THR A 205 -19.13 -4.18 -3.24
C THR A 205 -20.58 -3.87 -3.63
N ASP A 206 -21.35 -3.31 -2.71
CA ASP A 206 -22.74 -2.85 -2.95
C ASP A 206 -22.74 -1.38 -3.39
N LYS A 207 -22.26 -0.46 -2.56
CA LYS A 207 -22.19 0.96 -2.86
C LYS A 207 -20.77 1.42 -3.15
N ALA A 208 -20.22 0.96 -4.26
CA ALA A 208 -18.85 1.28 -4.69
C ALA A 208 -18.48 2.76 -4.62
N ALA A 209 -19.45 3.66 -4.88
CA ALA A 209 -19.21 5.09 -4.85
C ALA A 209 -19.01 5.67 -3.44
N LEU A 210 -19.41 4.95 -2.41
CA LEU A 210 -19.39 5.43 -1.02
C LEU A 210 -18.35 4.73 -0.16
N ILE A 211 -17.90 3.56 -0.57
CA ILE A 211 -16.89 2.80 0.17
C ILE A 211 -15.48 3.20 -0.29
N HIS A 212 -14.66 3.66 0.65
CA HIS A 212 -13.28 4.02 0.37
C HIS A 212 -12.33 2.82 0.54
N HIS A 213 -12.47 2.06 1.63
CA HIS A 213 -11.81 0.77 1.86
C HIS A 213 -12.45 0.04 3.04
N TRP A 214 -12.05 -1.19 3.25
CA TRP A 214 -12.33 -1.93 4.47
C TRP A 214 -11.11 -2.77 4.89
N ILE A 215 -11.07 -3.05 6.20
CA ILE A 215 -10.04 -3.89 6.82
C ILE A 215 -10.74 -4.95 7.66
N LEU A 216 -10.39 -6.22 7.46
CA LEU A 216 -10.80 -7.29 8.36
C LEU A 216 -9.71 -7.54 9.39
N TRP A 217 -10.08 -7.51 10.65
CA TRP A 217 -9.20 -7.73 11.78
C TRP A 217 -9.52 -9.02 12.53
N ASP A 218 -8.47 -9.67 13.05
CA ASP A 218 -8.57 -10.47 14.26
C ASP A 218 -8.81 -9.49 15.42
N ALA A 219 -10.05 -9.43 15.90
CA ALA A 219 -10.44 -8.46 16.93
C ALA A 219 -9.78 -8.78 18.30
N LEU A 220 -9.44 -10.06 18.55
CA LEU A 220 -8.82 -10.51 19.80
C LEU A 220 -7.32 -10.19 19.81
N ALA A 221 -6.62 -10.50 18.72
CA ALA A 221 -5.18 -10.24 18.58
C ALA A 221 -4.88 -8.82 18.06
N ARG A 222 -5.88 -8.08 17.59
CA ARG A 222 -5.74 -6.78 16.93
C ARG A 222 -4.75 -6.85 15.76
N ALA A 223 -4.88 -7.92 14.97
CA ALA A 223 -4.04 -8.17 13.81
C ALA A 223 -4.85 -8.02 12.53
N ASN A 224 -4.32 -7.30 11.55
CA ASN A 224 -4.91 -7.20 10.22
C ASN A 224 -4.92 -8.59 9.57
N LEU A 225 -6.07 -9.07 9.12
CA LEU A 225 -6.21 -10.33 8.41
C LEU A 225 -6.20 -10.14 6.89
N THR A 226 -6.92 -9.14 6.42
CA THR A 226 -6.97 -8.75 5.02
C THR A 226 -7.48 -7.33 4.87
N PHE A 227 -7.14 -6.72 3.75
CA PHE A 227 -7.51 -5.34 3.40
C PHE A 227 -8.02 -5.31 1.97
N TRP A 228 -8.94 -4.40 1.69
CA TRP A 228 -9.39 -4.10 0.35
C TRP A 228 -9.59 -2.59 0.14
N ALA A 229 -9.20 -2.12 -1.04
CA ALA A 229 -9.52 -0.79 -1.55
C ALA A 229 -10.05 -0.89 -2.99
N PRO A 230 -10.72 0.14 -3.51
CA PRO A 230 -11.23 0.17 -4.88
C PRO A 230 -10.15 -0.19 -5.91
N GLY A 231 -10.49 -1.07 -6.84
CA GLY A 231 -9.56 -1.59 -7.84
C GLY A 231 -8.79 -2.85 -7.42
N ALA A 232 -8.80 -3.22 -6.13
CA ALA A 232 -8.26 -4.49 -5.69
C ALA A 232 -9.23 -5.65 -5.98
N GLY A 233 -8.69 -6.77 -6.42
CA GLY A 233 -9.42 -8.04 -6.56
C GLY A 233 -9.49 -8.81 -5.24
N GLY A 234 -9.87 -10.10 -5.35
CA GLY A 234 -9.75 -11.04 -4.25
C GLY A 234 -8.29 -11.37 -3.92
N ASP A 235 -8.06 -11.84 -2.70
CA ASP A 235 -6.75 -12.30 -2.23
C ASP A 235 -6.79 -13.82 -2.08
N ALA A 236 -5.87 -14.53 -2.73
CA ALA A 236 -5.70 -15.97 -2.60
C ALA A 236 -4.30 -16.31 -2.13
N LEU A 237 -4.21 -17.15 -1.09
CA LEU A 237 -2.92 -17.61 -0.59
C LEU A 237 -2.33 -18.69 -1.51
N PRO A 238 -0.99 -18.87 -1.50
CA PRO A 238 -0.35 -19.99 -2.18
C PRO A 238 -0.98 -21.34 -1.83
N PRO A 239 -0.95 -22.34 -2.72
CA PRO A 239 -1.69 -23.60 -2.52
C PRO A 239 -1.30 -24.40 -1.29
N ASP A 240 -0.09 -24.17 -0.72
CA ASP A 240 0.43 -24.85 0.45
C ASP A 240 0.35 -24.00 1.74
N VAL A 241 -0.26 -22.80 1.66
CA VAL A 241 -0.37 -21.84 2.76
C VAL A 241 -1.82 -21.57 3.09
N GLY A 242 -2.17 -21.60 4.38
CA GLY A 242 -3.43 -21.09 4.91
C GLY A 242 -3.15 -20.03 5.98
N LEU A 243 -3.95 -18.97 6.02
CA LEU A 243 -3.85 -17.95 7.05
C LEU A 243 -4.68 -18.38 8.26
N TYR A 244 -4.08 -18.31 9.45
CA TYR A 244 -4.84 -18.49 10.67
C TYR A 244 -5.87 -17.37 10.83
N VAL A 245 -7.08 -17.74 11.23
CA VAL A 245 -8.13 -16.79 11.62
C VAL A 245 -8.68 -17.15 12.99
N PRO A 246 -9.12 -16.17 13.79
CA PRO A 246 -9.63 -16.40 15.13
C PRO A 246 -10.96 -17.15 15.12
N LYS A 247 -11.36 -17.70 16.25
CA LYS A 247 -12.60 -18.41 16.46
C LYS A 247 -13.37 -17.87 17.65
N GLY A 248 -14.65 -18.24 17.75
CA GLY A 248 -15.51 -17.85 18.86
C GLY A 248 -16.21 -16.49 18.67
N PRO A 249 -16.87 -16.00 19.73
CA PRO A 249 -17.69 -14.80 19.66
C PRO A 249 -16.83 -13.53 19.54
N ALA A 250 -17.36 -12.51 18.84
CA ALA A 250 -16.77 -11.19 18.65
C ALA A 250 -15.28 -11.23 18.26
N SER A 251 -14.89 -12.25 17.50
CA SER A 251 -13.48 -12.49 17.16
C SER A 251 -13.01 -11.81 15.89
N LEU A 252 -13.94 -11.32 15.07
CA LEU A 252 -13.66 -10.60 13.85
C LEU A 252 -14.22 -9.18 13.91
N SER A 253 -13.48 -8.20 13.39
CA SER A 253 -13.94 -6.83 13.18
C SER A 253 -13.76 -6.46 11.71
N LEU A 254 -14.83 -5.99 11.06
CA LEU A 254 -14.78 -5.39 9.75
C LEU A 254 -14.86 -3.87 9.91
N ASP A 255 -13.73 -3.21 9.72
CA ASP A 255 -13.64 -1.76 9.80
C ASP A 255 -13.89 -1.20 8.41
N MET A 256 -14.99 -0.45 8.28
CA MET A 256 -15.41 0.15 7.02
C MET A 256 -15.01 1.62 7.01
N HIS A 257 -14.54 2.13 5.88
CA HIS A 257 -14.38 3.55 5.65
C HIS A 257 -15.36 4.00 4.58
N TYR A 258 -16.34 4.80 4.98
CA TYR A 258 -17.36 5.39 4.11
C TYR A 258 -17.15 6.88 3.90
N TYR A 259 -17.36 7.33 2.67
CA TYR A 259 -17.29 8.73 2.29
C TYR A 259 -18.57 9.15 1.57
N ASN A 260 -19.47 9.85 2.27
CA ASN A 260 -20.76 10.35 1.75
C ASN A 260 -20.87 11.88 1.83
N LYS A 261 -19.75 12.60 1.77
CA LYS A 261 -19.75 14.08 1.90
C LYS A 261 -20.34 14.82 0.70
N GLN A 262 -20.60 14.12 -0.39
CA GLN A 262 -21.12 14.73 -1.63
C GLN A 262 -22.63 14.53 -1.81
N SER A 263 -23.26 13.66 -1.02
CA SER A 263 -24.69 13.38 -1.07
C SER A 263 -25.41 14.03 0.10
N GLY A 264 -26.46 14.81 -0.18
CA GLY A 264 -27.38 15.35 0.82
C GLY A 264 -28.32 14.31 1.44
N GLU A 265 -28.27 13.05 0.97
CA GLU A 265 -29.15 11.97 1.40
C GLU A 265 -28.37 10.84 2.07
N PRO A 266 -28.94 10.16 3.07
CA PRO A 266 -28.35 8.96 3.63
C PRO A 266 -28.39 7.82 2.60
N ALA A 267 -27.48 6.86 2.75
CA ALA A 267 -27.42 5.68 1.90
C ALA A 267 -27.35 4.40 2.74
N GLN A 268 -27.68 3.28 2.13
CA GLN A 268 -27.55 1.96 2.77
C GLN A 268 -26.51 1.13 2.01
N ASP A 269 -25.70 0.37 2.74
CA ASP A 269 -24.63 -0.45 2.17
C ASP A 269 -24.52 -1.82 2.86
N GLN A 270 -24.23 -2.85 2.05
CA GLN A 270 -23.90 -4.21 2.47
C GLN A 270 -22.60 -4.69 1.82
N SER A 271 -21.64 -3.80 1.64
CA SER A 271 -20.31 -4.16 1.19
C SER A 271 -19.53 -4.92 2.28
N GLY A 272 -18.53 -5.67 1.86
CA GLY A 272 -17.70 -6.47 2.74
C GLY A 272 -16.92 -7.52 1.96
N LEU A 273 -16.94 -8.79 2.42
CA LEU A 273 -16.16 -9.85 1.77
C LEU A 273 -16.78 -11.23 1.94
N GLU A 274 -16.38 -12.12 1.03
CA GLU A 274 -16.50 -13.57 1.20
C GLU A 274 -15.16 -14.13 1.69
N LEU A 275 -15.24 -15.11 2.60
CA LEU A 275 -14.11 -15.83 3.18
C LEU A 275 -14.22 -17.29 2.78
N CYS A 276 -13.21 -17.79 2.08
CA CYS A 276 -13.06 -19.22 1.82
C CYS A 276 -12.20 -19.86 2.89
N ILE A 277 -12.73 -20.81 3.64
CA ILE A 277 -12.02 -21.48 4.73
C ILE A 277 -11.92 -22.99 4.52
N THR A 278 -10.99 -23.62 5.22
CA THR A 278 -10.85 -25.08 5.32
C THR A 278 -10.54 -25.49 6.77
N ARG A 279 -11.03 -26.68 7.16
CA ARG A 279 -10.62 -27.39 8.38
C ARG A 279 -9.51 -28.40 8.09
N THR A 280 -9.32 -28.72 6.82
CA THR A 280 -8.20 -29.53 6.34
C THR A 280 -6.99 -28.64 6.09
N PHE A 281 -6.15 -28.49 7.12
CA PHE A 281 -5.07 -27.52 7.12
C PHE A 281 -4.05 -27.77 6.03
N ARG A 282 -3.72 -26.71 5.29
CA ARG A 282 -2.54 -26.67 4.43
C ARG A 282 -1.27 -26.77 5.28
N PRO A 283 -0.16 -27.28 4.72
CA PRO A 283 1.07 -27.54 5.47
C PRO A 283 1.66 -26.32 6.20
N LYS A 284 1.49 -25.13 5.62
CA LYS A 284 2.03 -23.88 6.14
C LYS A 284 0.91 -23.03 6.72
N THR A 285 1.01 -22.72 8.01
CA THR A 285 0.09 -21.75 8.65
C THR A 285 0.75 -20.40 8.72
N ALA A 286 0.21 -19.44 7.99
CA ALA A 286 0.66 -18.07 8.00
C ALA A 286 0.00 -17.25 9.12
N GLY A 287 0.67 -16.17 9.49
CA GLY A 287 0.20 -15.09 10.32
C GLY A 287 0.54 -13.74 9.69
N ILE A 288 0.07 -12.68 10.32
CA ILE A 288 0.40 -11.30 9.94
C ILE A 288 1.15 -10.63 11.08
N TYR A 289 2.17 -9.86 10.74
CA TYR A 289 2.96 -9.07 11.67
C TYR A 289 3.16 -7.65 11.14
N GLY A 290 2.85 -6.64 11.96
CA GLY A 290 3.07 -5.24 11.62
C GLY A 290 4.48 -4.77 12.00
N LEU A 291 5.34 -4.56 11.03
CA LEU A 291 6.61 -3.85 11.22
C LEU A 291 6.29 -2.35 11.33
N ARG A 292 6.44 -1.82 12.54
CA ARG A 292 6.11 -0.42 12.83
C ARG A 292 7.30 0.50 12.58
N GLY A 293 7.07 1.55 11.79
CA GLY A 293 7.97 2.70 11.66
C GLY A 293 7.59 3.86 12.57
N ASN A 294 8.11 5.05 12.27
CA ASN A 294 7.74 6.32 12.89
C ASN A 294 6.91 7.17 11.92
N ALA A 295 6.10 8.08 12.44
CA ALA A 295 5.26 8.98 11.65
C ALA A 295 5.30 10.41 12.22
N THR A 296 6.48 11.00 12.27
CA THR A 296 6.67 12.43 12.57
C THR A 296 7.01 13.14 11.28
N VAL A 297 6.13 14.03 10.83
CA VAL A 297 6.21 14.68 9.52
C VAL A 297 6.08 16.20 9.70
N PRO A 298 7.20 16.95 9.81
CA PRO A 298 7.16 18.40 9.98
C PRO A 298 6.45 19.11 8.83
N ALA A 299 5.87 20.26 9.13
CA ALA A 299 5.21 21.13 8.16
C ALA A 299 6.12 21.50 6.99
N MET A 300 5.57 21.53 5.77
CA MET A 300 6.26 21.94 4.55
C MET A 300 7.56 21.16 4.27
N GLN A 301 7.60 19.87 4.65
CA GLN A 301 8.79 19.03 4.46
C GLN A 301 8.48 17.69 3.82
N ARG A 302 9.46 17.19 3.06
CA ARG A 302 9.60 15.79 2.71
C ARG A 302 10.57 15.14 3.69
N VAL A 303 10.16 14.05 4.31
CA VAL A 303 10.97 13.33 5.30
C VAL A 303 10.94 11.82 5.06
N GLU A 304 12.03 11.17 5.44
CA GLU A 304 12.12 9.71 5.53
C GLU A 304 12.23 9.32 6.99
N ASN A 305 11.27 8.55 7.46
CA ASN A 305 11.30 8.00 8.80
C ASN A 305 11.85 6.57 8.74
N VAL A 306 13.05 6.38 9.27
CA VAL A 306 13.82 5.14 9.22
C VAL A 306 13.81 4.47 10.58
N VAL A 307 13.24 3.26 10.67
CA VAL A 307 13.16 2.51 11.93
C VAL A 307 13.69 1.09 11.74
N PRO A 308 14.90 0.82 12.19
CA PRO A 308 15.44 -0.52 12.24
C PRO A 308 14.88 -1.29 13.45
N CYS A 309 14.62 -2.58 13.25
CA CYS A 309 14.28 -3.50 14.32
C CYS A 309 15.08 -4.80 14.22
N THR A 310 15.40 -5.40 15.35
CA THR A 310 16.09 -6.70 15.39
C THR A 310 15.08 -7.83 15.52
N VAL A 311 15.16 -8.78 14.60
CA VAL A 311 14.30 -9.96 14.59
C VAL A 311 14.62 -10.87 15.76
N THR A 312 13.56 -11.28 16.46
CA THR A 312 13.58 -12.36 17.43
C THR A 312 12.60 -13.43 16.96
N ALA A 313 13.12 -14.58 16.54
CA ALA A 313 12.30 -15.67 16.04
C ALA A 313 12.94 -17.00 16.51
N PRO A 314 12.17 -17.88 17.19
CA PRO A 314 12.69 -19.19 17.62
C PRO A 314 12.93 -20.14 16.44
N ASN A 315 12.22 -19.92 15.34
CA ASN A 315 12.36 -20.64 14.07
C ASN A 315 12.57 -19.63 12.94
N ASP A 316 13.16 -20.07 11.87
CA ASP A 316 13.24 -19.29 10.64
C ASP A 316 11.83 -18.89 10.20
N ALA A 317 11.65 -17.63 9.83
CA ALA A 317 10.40 -17.10 9.30
C ALA A 317 10.54 -16.85 7.79
N HIS A 318 9.45 -16.92 7.09
CA HIS A 318 9.40 -16.73 5.65
C HIS A 318 8.36 -15.66 5.31
N PHE A 319 8.78 -14.57 4.70
CA PHE A 319 7.87 -13.51 4.26
C PHE A 319 7.28 -13.83 2.90
N LEU A 320 5.95 -13.85 2.82
CA LEU A 320 5.16 -14.18 1.63
C LEU A 320 4.55 -12.96 0.95
N GLY A 321 4.43 -11.86 1.67
CA GLY A 321 3.85 -10.64 1.15
C GLY A 321 3.96 -9.48 2.12
N ILE A 322 3.85 -8.28 1.58
CA ILE A 322 3.90 -7.02 2.31
C ILE A 322 2.72 -6.13 1.90
N THR A 323 2.08 -5.50 2.87
CA THR A 323 1.11 -4.43 2.65
C THR A 323 1.61 -3.18 3.37
N PRO A 324 2.23 -2.23 2.65
CA PRO A 324 2.58 -0.94 3.23
C PRO A 324 1.32 -0.19 3.67
N HIS A 325 1.40 0.51 4.81
CA HIS A 325 0.33 1.33 5.34
C HIS A 325 0.87 2.63 5.92
N MET A 326 0.41 3.71 5.36
CA MET A 326 0.55 5.09 5.81
C MET A 326 -0.79 5.80 5.60
N HIS A 327 -0.91 7.07 6.03
CA HIS A 327 -2.05 7.90 5.67
C HIS A 327 -1.73 8.80 4.47
N GLN A 328 -2.39 9.96 4.40
CA GLN A 328 -2.41 10.80 3.19
C GLN A 328 -1.06 11.43 2.80
N MET A 329 -0.14 11.61 3.76
CA MET A 329 1.17 12.22 3.49
C MET A 329 2.21 11.20 3.02
N GLY A 330 1.89 9.89 3.11
CA GLY A 330 2.76 8.82 2.65
C GLY A 330 2.92 8.85 1.13
N VAL A 331 4.17 8.74 0.64
CA VAL A 331 4.46 8.76 -0.80
C VAL A 331 5.34 7.62 -1.27
N HIS A 332 6.04 6.95 -0.35
CA HIS A 332 6.93 5.83 -0.69
C HIS A 332 7.16 4.94 0.52
N ALA A 333 7.18 3.64 0.31
CA ALA A 333 7.47 2.64 1.33
C ALA A 333 8.67 1.78 0.92
N HIS A 334 9.51 1.45 1.90
CA HIS A 334 10.70 0.65 1.68
C HIS A 334 10.94 -0.27 2.88
N LEU A 335 11.45 -1.47 2.62
CA LEU A 335 11.84 -2.44 3.63
C LEU A 335 13.15 -3.12 3.24
N ASP A 336 14.16 -3.00 4.10
CA ASP A 336 15.44 -3.65 3.98
C ASP A 336 15.62 -4.80 4.96
N LEU A 337 16.45 -5.77 4.55
CA LEU A 337 16.97 -6.86 5.38
C LEU A 337 18.49 -6.77 5.44
N LYS A 338 19.04 -6.73 6.64
CA LYS A 338 20.47 -6.87 6.92
C LYS A 338 20.74 -8.11 7.76
N ARG A 339 21.55 -9.02 7.22
CA ARG A 339 21.96 -10.26 7.88
C ARG A 339 23.46 -10.22 8.17
N GLY A 340 23.84 -10.03 9.42
CA GLY A 340 25.24 -9.99 9.83
C GLY A 340 26.10 -9.11 8.92
N SER A 341 27.16 -9.68 8.30
CA SER A 341 28.04 -8.98 7.36
C SER A 341 27.61 -9.08 5.89
N GLU A 342 26.53 -9.81 5.57
CA GLU A 342 26.02 -9.93 4.19
C GLU A 342 25.61 -8.54 3.63
N PRO A 343 25.62 -8.35 2.30
CA PRO A 343 25.08 -7.14 1.70
C PRO A 343 23.64 -6.88 2.14
N MET A 344 23.22 -5.61 2.16
CA MET A 344 21.82 -5.24 2.38
C MET A 344 20.97 -5.83 1.25
N GLN A 345 19.88 -6.49 1.63
CA GLN A 345 18.86 -6.97 0.69
C GLN A 345 17.63 -6.09 0.77
N VAL A 346 17.21 -5.53 -0.35
CA VAL A 346 15.92 -4.84 -0.46
C VAL A 346 14.82 -5.90 -0.55
N ILE A 347 13.89 -5.87 0.40
CA ILE A 347 12.70 -6.72 0.39
C ILE A 347 11.59 -6.06 -0.43
N TYR A 348 11.40 -4.77 -0.22
CA TYR A 348 10.41 -3.97 -0.92
C TYR A 348 10.90 -2.54 -1.12
N ASP A 349 10.63 -1.98 -2.28
CA ASP A 349 10.91 -0.59 -2.63
C ASP A 349 9.88 -0.13 -3.66
N GLY A 350 9.00 0.81 -3.26
CA GLY A 350 7.94 1.23 -4.18
C GLY A 350 7.19 2.47 -3.75
N PRO A 351 6.52 3.13 -4.72
CA PRO A 351 5.64 4.24 -4.42
C PRO A 351 4.49 3.77 -3.53
N TYR A 352 4.01 4.67 -2.69
CA TYR A 352 2.85 4.47 -1.85
C TYR A 352 1.72 5.39 -2.29
N HIS A 353 0.52 4.85 -2.31
CA HIS A 353 -0.72 5.59 -2.57
C HIS A 353 -1.75 5.20 -1.51
N PHE A 354 -2.29 6.19 -0.82
CA PHE A 354 -3.22 5.98 0.28
C PHE A 354 -4.47 5.18 -0.13
N GLU A 355 -4.93 5.36 -1.36
CA GLU A 355 -6.10 4.66 -1.91
C GLU A 355 -5.79 3.23 -2.41
N GLU A 356 -4.50 2.86 -2.54
CA GLU A 356 -4.08 1.57 -3.13
C GLU A 356 -3.20 0.77 -2.17
N GLN A 357 -3.76 0.38 -1.04
CA GLN A 357 -3.05 -0.36 0.00
C GLN A 357 -3.19 -1.88 -0.22
N THR A 358 -2.72 -2.39 -1.34
CA THR A 358 -2.84 -3.80 -1.72
C THR A 358 -1.66 -4.63 -1.25
N LEU A 359 -1.90 -5.92 -1.00
CA LEU A 359 -0.83 -6.88 -0.74
C LEU A 359 0.09 -6.97 -1.96
N LYS A 360 1.39 -6.78 -1.74
CA LYS A 360 2.44 -7.02 -2.74
C LYS A 360 3.06 -8.39 -2.43
N PRO A 361 2.96 -9.38 -3.32
CA PRO A 361 3.52 -10.71 -3.07
C PRO A 361 5.05 -10.67 -3.00
N LEU A 362 5.61 -11.49 -2.14
CA LEU A 362 7.05 -11.70 -2.00
C LEU A 362 7.40 -13.16 -2.33
N ASN A 363 8.61 -13.36 -2.87
CA ASN A 363 9.09 -14.68 -3.30
C ASN A 363 9.72 -15.47 -2.13
N ASP A 364 8.93 -15.77 -1.09
CA ASP A 364 9.34 -16.60 0.06
C ASP A 364 10.71 -16.18 0.65
N ILE A 365 10.75 -14.97 1.23
CA ILE A 365 11.99 -14.39 1.74
C ILE A 365 12.27 -14.93 3.13
N LEU A 366 13.40 -15.66 3.27
CA LEU A 366 13.85 -16.23 4.53
C LEU A 366 14.34 -15.14 5.49
N ILE A 367 13.80 -15.12 6.70
CA ILE A 367 14.15 -14.22 7.80
C ILE A 367 14.62 -15.05 9.00
N LYS A 368 15.78 -14.71 9.58
CA LYS A 368 16.40 -15.44 10.68
C LYS A 368 16.46 -14.63 11.96
N ASN A 369 16.56 -15.34 13.06
CA ASN A 369 16.84 -14.71 14.35
C ASN A 369 18.13 -13.86 14.29
N GLY A 370 18.07 -12.62 14.77
CA GLY A 370 19.17 -11.68 14.73
C GLY A 370 19.28 -10.86 13.44
N ASP A 371 18.48 -11.14 12.41
CA ASP A 371 18.37 -10.26 11.26
C ASP A 371 17.88 -8.87 11.69
N VAL A 372 18.27 -7.84 10.95
CA VAL A 372 17.78 -6.48 11.14
C VAL A 372 16.90 -6.11 9.95
N LEU A 373 15.65 -5.79 10.24
CA LEU A 373 14.71 -5.23 9.27
C LEU A 373 14.66 -3.72 9.46
N THR A 374 14.70 -2.98 8.36
CA THR A 374 14.60 -1.51 8.40
C THR A 374 13.39 -1.06 7.61
N THR A 375 12.37 -0.60 8.32
CA THR A 375 11.19 0.04 7.73
C THR A 375 11.48 1.51 7.45
N ILE A 376 11.23 1.96 6.23
CA ILE A 376 11.37 3.35 5.81
C ILE A 376 10.05 3.81 5.21
N CYS A 377 9.45 4.82 5.82
CA CYS A 377 8.26 5.49 5.32
C CYS A 377 8.63 6.91 4.90
N THR A 378 8.41 7.24 3.64
CA THR A 378 8.65 8.58 3.09
C THR A 378 7.34 9.33 3.00
N TYR A 379 7.34 10.55 3.53
CA TYR A 379 6.19 11.45 3.55
C TYR A 379 6.49 12.75 2.81
N GLN A 380 5.43 13.34 2.28
CA GLN A 380 5.42 14.69 1.74
C GLN A 380 4.32 15.49 2.44
N ASN A 381 4.71 16.40 3.34
CA ASN A 381 3.77 17.26 4.04
C ASN A 381 3.83 18.68 3.45
N ASP A 382 2.84 19.01 2.63
CA ASP A 382 2.69 20.35 2.05
C ASP A 382 1.77 21.26 2.89
N SER A 383 1.34 20.77 4.06
CA SER A 383 0.53 21.54 5.00
C SER A 383 1.40 22.43 5.92
N THR A 384 0.76 23.41 6.56
CA THR A 384 1.42 24.32 7.50
C THR A 384 1.48 23.79 8.92
N ARG A 385 1.03 22.54 9.18
CA ARG A 385 1.05 21.91 10.50
C ARG A 385 1.98 20.70 10.51
N ASP A 386 2.62 20.47 11.65
CA ASP A 386 3.31 19.20 11.89
C ASP A 386 2.27 18.08 12.00
N ILE A 387 2.55 16.97 11.38
CA ILE A 387 1.75 15.75 11.47
C ILE A 387 2.50 14.75 12.35
N VAL A 388 1.76 14.10 13.23
CA VAL A 388 2.30 13.12 14.17
C VAL A 388 1.56 11.80 14.05
N TRP A 389 2.05 10.79 14.73
CA TRP A 389 1.39 9.51 14.82
C TRP A 389 -0.03 9.62 15.38
N GLY A 390 -1.01 9.02 14.69
CA GLY A 390 -2.40 8.95 15.13
C GLY A 390 -3.26 8.10 14.21
N ASP A 391 -4.48 7.81 14.67
CA ASP A 391 -5.43 6.93 13.98
C ASP A 391 -6.34 7.70 13.00
N SER A 392 -6.40 9.03 13.12
CA SER A 392 -7.18 9.87 12.20
C SER A 392 -6.52 9.89 10.82
N THR A 393 -7.33 9.93 9.76
CA THR A 393 -6.84 10.13 8.38
C THR A 393 -5.99 11.39 8.22
N GLU A 394 -6.17 12.38 9.09
CA GLU A 394 -5.37 13.62 9.13
C GLU A 394 -4.07 13.51 9.91
N ASP A 395 -3.88 12.45 10.69
CA ASP A 395 -2.63 12.06 11.33
C ASP A 395 -1.81 11.18 10.39
N GLU A 396 -0.74 10.55 10.86
CA GLU A 396 0.04 9.62 10.06
C GLU A 396 0.36 8.33 10.78
N MET A 397 0.54 7.27 10.00
CA MET A 397 1.05 5.97 10.43
C MET A 397 2.18 5.51 9.53
N CYS A 398 2.97 4.57 10.02
CA CYS A 398 3.96 3.83 9.25
C CYS A 398 3.93 2.37 9.66
N PHE A 399 3.45 1.52 8.78
CA PHE A 399 3.51 0.07 8.94
C PHE A 399 3.89 -0.61 7.64
N ASN A 400 4.63 -1.72 7.74
CA ASN A 400 4.69 -2.76 6.75
C ASN A 400 4.03 -4.00 7.35
N TRP A 401 2.81 -4.33 6.91
CA TRP A 401 2.12 -5.54 7.33
C TRP A 401 2.69 -6.72 6.57
N MET A 402 3.38 -7.60 7.28
CA MET A 402 4.07 -8.76 6.71
C MET A 402 3.21 -10.00 6.86
N ARG A 403 2.86 -10.64 5.75
CA ARG A 403 2.33 -12.01 5.76
C ARG A 403 3.51 -12.97 5.83
N TYR A 404 3.55 -13.83 6.84
CA TYR A 404 4.68 -14.72 7.10
C TYR A 404 4.25 -16.10 7.61
N TYR A 405 5.10 -17.10 7.44
CA TYR A 405 4.99 -18.40 8.09
C TYR A 405 6.35 -18.87 8.67
N PRO A 406 6.38 -19.82 9.61
CA PRO A 406 5.24 -20.33 10.38
C PRO A 406 4.67 -19.26 11.31
N ARG A 407 3.34 -19.31 11.53
CA ARG A 407 2.67 -18.39 12.45
C ARG A 407 3.23 -18.53 13.86
N GLY A 408 3.45 -17.40 14.52
CA GLY A 408 3.86 -17.31 15.92
C GLY A 408 5.38 -17.24 16.10
N GLY A 409 5.77 -16.70 17.25
CA GLY A 409 7.18 -16.59 17.65
C GLY A 409 8.01 -15.51 16.93
N PHE A 410 7.53 -14.97 15.79
CA PHE A 410 8.19 -13.86 15.13
C PHE A 410 7.93 -12.55 15.87
N ASN A 411 8.98 -11.79 16.13
CA ASN A 411 8.92 -10.45 16.69
C ASN A 411 10.08 -9.62 16.14
N CYS A 412 9.89 -8.30 16.03
CA CYS A 412 10.91 -7.37 15.60
C CYS A 412 10.90 -6.13 16.50
N LEU A 413 11.85 -6.05 17.40
CA LEU A 413 11.94 -4.99 18.40
C LEU A 413 12.71 -3.80 17.85
N PRO A 414 12.15 -2.58 17.84
CA PRO A 414 12.87 -1.38 17.41
C PRO A 414 14.17 -1.20 18.19
N MET A 415 15.25 -0.89 17.46
CA MET A 415 16.55 -0.61 18.07
C MET A 415 16.49 0.76 18.76
N GLY A 416 16.97 0.83 20.02
CA GLY A 416 17.06 2.07 20.76
C GLY A 416 15.91 2.37 21.73
N THR A 417 14.97 1.47 21.97
CA THR A 417 14.06 1.58 23.11
C THR A 417 14.78 1.16 24.40
N PRO A 418 15.13 2.08 25.34
CA PRO A 418 15.71 1.70 26.62
C PRO A 418 14.65 0.96 27.44
N GLY A 419 14.89 -0.31 27.78
CA GLY A 419 14.16 -0.99 28.83
C GLY A 419 12.97 -1.83 28.44
N GLY A 420 12.96 -2.48 27.29
CA GLY A 420 12.07 -3.62 27.05
C GLY A 420 12.48 -4.78 27.96
N ARG A 421 11.74 -5.02 29.06
CA ARG A 421 11.91 -6.23 29.90
C ARG A 421 11.77 -7.46 29.00
N PRO A 422 12.71 -8.43 29.07
CA PRO A 422 12.48 -9.74 28.49
C PRO A 422 11.42 -10.44 29.36
N GLY A 423 10.28 -10.70 28.81
CA GLY A 423 9.25 -11.46 29.50
C GLY A 423 7.94 -10.69 29.64
N GLY A 424 7.25 -10.61 28.58
CA GLY A 424 5.89 -10.17 28.46
C GLY A 424 5.54 -10.18 27.00
N GLY A 425 5.37 -11.36 26.44
CA GLY A 425 4.75 -11.49 25.13
C GLY A 425 3.39 -10.84 25.21
N VAL A 426 3.24 -9.65 24.66
CA VAL A 426 1.94 -9.14 24.28
C VAL A 426 1.57 -9.98 23.07
N PRO A 427 0.56 -10.83 23.13
CA PRO A 427 0.05 -11.47 21.95
C PRO A 427 -0.58 -10.35 21.10
N GLY A 428 0.01 -10.01 19.97
CA GLY A 428 -0.41 -8.91 19.13
C GLY A 428 -0.01 -7.56 19.73
N GLY A 429 0.93 -6.83 19.09
CA GLY A 429 1.33 -5.50 19.51
C GLY A 429 0.12 -4.58 19.59
N GLY A 430 -0.31 -4.27 20.82
CA GLY A 430 -1.40 -3.35 21.05
C GLY A 430 -1.03 -1.98 20.51
N ILE A 431 -1.84 -1.47 19.60
CA ILE A 431 -1.78 -0.09 19.14
C ILE A 431 -2.22 0.78 20.32
N PRO A 432 -1.35 1.68 20.87
CA PRO A 432 -1.81 2.67 21.83
C PRO A 432 -2.60 3.71 21.04
N GLY A 433 -3.90 3.82 21.27
CA GLY A 433 -4.65 4.96 20.72
C GLY A 433 -6.04 4.67 20.17
N PHE A 434 -6.57 3.45 20.22
CA PHE A 434 -8.01 3.32 20.06
C PHE A 434 -8.68 3.82 21.35
N PRO A 435 -9.59 4.82 21.26
CA PRO A 435 -10.36 5.23 22.42
C PRO A 435 -11.11 3.99 22.92
N GLY A 436 -10.72 3.51 24.08
CA GLY A 436 -11.39 2.43 24.75
C GLY A 436 -12.81 2.85 25.14
N GLY A 437 -13.72 2.77 24.20
CA GLY A 437 -15.14 2.64 24.45
C GLY A 437 -15.38 1.19 24.88
N GLY A 438 -14.99 0.87 26.10
CA GLY A 438 -15.31 -0.40 26.70
C GLY A 438 -16.82 -0.52 26.86
N LEU A 439 -17.46 -1.27 25.95
CA LEU A 439 -18.73 -1.85 26.28
C LEU A 439 -18.49 -2.87 27.41
N PRO A 440 -19.27 -2.88 28.48
CA PRO A 440 -19.10 -3.82 29.57
C PRO A 440 -19.36 -5.24 29.04
N ILE A 441 -18.33 -6.08 29.15
CA ILE A 441 -18.48 -7.53 28.97
C ILE A 441 -19.45 -8.00 30.01
N PRO A 442 -20.54 -8.69 29.71
CA PRO A 442 -21.33 -9.39 30.72
C PRO A 442 -20.44 -10.47 31.32
N GLN A 443 -20.20 -10.39 32.60
CA GLN A 443 -19.59 -11.48 33.39
C GLN A 443 -20.56 -12.65 33.41
N PRO A 444 -20.07 -13.92 33.48
CA PRO A 444 -20.87 -15.14 33.40
C PRO A 444 -21.91 -15.28 34.50
#